data_c95dab032495b1292c70d8c79effd438
#
_entry.id   c95dab032495b1292c70d8c79effd438
#
_cell.length_a   1.000
_cell.length_b   1.000
_cell.length_c   1.000
_cell.angle_alpha   90.00
_cell.angle_beta   90.00
_cell.angle_gamma   90.00
#
_symmetry.space_group_name_H-M   'P 1'
#
loop_
_entity.id
_entity.type
_entity.pdbx_description
1 polymer ?
#
loop_
_entity_poly.entity_id
_entity_poly.type
_entity_poly.pdbx_seq_one_letter_code
_entity_poly.pdbx_strand_id
1 'polypeptide(L)'
;LDHILQSMMHTLEERQQLHVLLRKAHTMVVFSSETGKWHLFLSNREVHTHYTDKGTYRVSIIGEEEDLLKIIKGTASLRQLQKQNKVKLQGNYRQILLLEAILLLSSEREVV
;
A
#
# COMPACT_ATOMS: atom_id res chain seq x y z
N LEU A 1 -9.82 8.25 3.47
CA LEU A 1 -8.76 7.39 2.90
C LEU A 1 -8.58 7.56 1.41
N ASP A 2 -9.66 7.83 0.69
CA ASP A 2 -9.54 8.02 -0.76
C ASP A 2 -8.59 9.14 -1.11
N HIS A 3 -8.70 10.24 -0.41
CA HIS A 3 -7.86 11.40 -0.68
C HIS A 3 -6.39 11.08 -0.41
N ILE A 4 -6.13 10.35 0.65
CA ILE A 4 -4.75 10.00 1.02
C ILE A 4 -4.17 9.01 0.00
N LEU A 5 -4.99 8.07 -0.48
CA LEU A 5 -4.56 7.12 -1.50
C LEU A 5 -4.26 7.82 -2.83
N GLN A 6 -5.07 8.81 -3.19
CA GLN A 6 -4.83 9.58 -4.40
C GLN A 6 -3.51 10.33 -4.30
N SER A 7 -3.25 10.92 -3.14
CA SER A 7 -2.02 11.65 -2.91
C SER A 7 -0.82 10.73 -3.00
N MET A 8 -0.91 9.53 -2.42
CA MET A 8 0.14 8.55 -2.49
C MET A 8 0.39 8.08 -3.91
N MET A 9 -0.68 7.86 -4.68
CA MET A 9 -0.57 7.45 -6.06
C MET A 9 0.20 8.49 -6.88
N HIS A 10 -0.09 9.75 -6.64
CA HIS A 10 0.58 10.84 -7.32
C HIS A 10 2.08 10.83 -7.00
N THR A 11 2.43 10.62 -5.74
CA THR A 11 3.81 10.53 -5.31
C THR A 11 4.53 9.37 -6.00
N LEU A 12 3.85 8.23 -6.11
CA LEU A 12 4.43 7.05 -6.76
C LEU A 12 4.73 7.31 -8.22
N GLU A 13 3.87 8.07 -8.88
CA GLU A 13 4.08 8.38 -10.29
C GLU A 13 5.22 9.36 -10.51
N GLU A 14 5.45 10.24 -9.55
CA GLU A 14 6.48 11.27 -9.71
C GLU A 14 7.87 10.86 -9.29
N ARG A 15 8.00 9.93 -8.36
CA ARG A 15 9.32 9.57 -7.85
C ARG A 15 9.92 8.43 -8.63
N GLN A 16 10.99 8.72 -9.36
CA GLN A 16 11.63 7.71 -10.19
C GLN A 16 12.23 6.56 -9.39
N GLN A 17 12.74 6.84 -8.21
CA GLN A 17 13.34 5.77 -7.42
C GLN A 17 12.32 4.71 -7.00
N LEU A 18 11.04 5.08 -6.99
CA LEU A 18 10.01 4.11 -6.66
C LEU A 18 9.69 3.21 -7.85
N HIS A 19 10.00 3.66 -9.06
CA HIS A 19 9.74 2.86 -10.25
C HIS A 19 10.54 1.56 -10.26
N VAL A 20 11.72 1.57 -9.61
CA VAL A 20 12.52 0.37 -9.52
C VAL A 20 11.77 -0.71 -8.73
N LEU A 21 11.12 -0.30 -7.64
CA LEU A 21 10.34 -1.21 -6.84
C LEU A 21 9.06 -1.63 -7.56
N LEU A 22 8.44 -0.69 -8.27
CA LEU A 22 7.21 -0.98 -9.00
C LEU A 22 7.42 -1.98 -10.11
N ARG A 23 8.64 -2.10 -10.64
CA ARG A 23 8.91 -3.10 -11.67
C ARG A 23 8.64 -4.51 -11.20
N LYS A 24 8.79 -4.76 -9.90
CA LYS A 24 8.56 -6.08 -9.35
C LYS A 24 7.17 -6.24 -8.78
N ALA A 25 6.40 -5.18 -8.76
CA ALA A 25 5.06 -5.22 -8.20
C ALA A 25 4.04 -5.60 -9.26
N HIS A 26 3.06 -6.39 -8.87
CA HIS A 26 1.92 -6.69 -9.73
C HIS A 26 0.83 -7.12 -8.77
N THR A 27 0.40 -6.20 -7.96
CA THR A 27 -0.37 -6.52 -6.77
C THR A 27 -1.60 -5.63 -6.63
N MET A 28 -2.71 -6.27 -6.33
CA MET A 28 -3.92 -5.56 -5.93
C MET A 28 -3.93 -5.53 -4.41
N VAL A 29 -3.81 -4.36 -3.83
CA VAL A 29 -3.85 -4.21 -2.39
C VAL A 29 -5.27 -3.82 -1.99
N VAL A 30 -5.82 -4.55 -1.03
CA VAL A 30 -7.16 -4.27 -0.52
C VAL A 30 -7.02 -3.89 0.95
N PHE A 31 -7.42 -2.66 1.26
CA PHE A 31 -7.47 -2.19 2.64
C PHE A 31 -8.92 -2.34 3.11
N SER A 32 -9.13 -3.11 4.16
CA SER A 32 -10.48 -3.37 4.66
C SER A 32 -10.65 -2.95 6.10
N SER A 33 -11.75 -2.28 6.39
CA SER A 33 -12.13 -1.95 7.76
C SER A 33 -13.61 -2.20 7.90
N GLU A 34 -14.15 -1.97 9.08
CA GLU A 34 -15.58 -2.12 9.28
C GLU A 34 -16.36 -1.06 8.54
N THR A 35 -15.73 0.06 8.23
CA THR A 35 -16.40 1.19 7.57
C THR A 35 -16.27 1.19 6.06
N GLY A 36 -15.43 0.33 5.50
CA GLY A 36 -15.29 0.29 4.05
C GLY A 36 -14.07 -0.46 3.56
N LYS A 37 -13.93 -0.45 2.24
CA LYS A 37 -12.80 -1.06 1.58
C LYS A 37 -12.20 -0.08 0.61
N TRP A 38 -10.89 -0.13 0.49
CA TRP A 38 -10.17 0.73 -0.45
C TRP A 38 -9.18 -0.13 -1.22
N HIS A 39 -8.87 0.27 -2.43
CA HIS A 39 -8.04 -0.51 -3.32
C HIS A 39 -6.86 0.31 -3.84
N LEU A 40 -5.74 -0.37 -4.04
CA LEU A 40 -4.56 0.24 -4.62
C LEU A 40 -3.87 -0.80 -5.50
N PHE A 41 -3.81 -0.55 -6.79
CA PHE A 41 -3.14 -1.46 -7.72
C PHE A 41 -1.76 -0.92 -8.03
N LEU A 42 -0.76 -1.78 -7.87
CA LEU A 42 0.63 -1.41 -8.09
C LEU A 42 1.25 -2.30 -9.15
N SER A 43 1.80 -1.71 -10.19
CA SER A 43 2.54 -2.46 -11.21
C SER A 43 3.54 -1.51 -11.86
N ASN A 44 4.40 -2.07 -12.71
CA ASN A 44 5.39 -1.26 -13.39
C ASN A 44 4.78 -0.41 -14.51
N ARG A 45 3.56 -0.71 -14.90
CA ARG A 45 2.91 0.03 -15.98
C ARG A 45 1.93 1.07 -15.47
N GLU A 46 1.26 0.77 -14.37
CA GLU A 46 0.26 1.70 -13.87
C GLU A 46 0.02 1.53 -12.38
N VAL A 47 -0.42 2.61 -11.78
CA VAL A 47 -0.82 2.63 -10.40
C VAL A 47 -2.20 3.27 -10.40
N HIS A 48 -3.19 2.61 -9.80
CA HIS A 48 -4.53 3.18 -9.72
C HIS A 48 -5.26 2.67 -8.49
N THR A 49 -6.41 3.23 -8.22
CA THR A 49 -7.18 2.90 -7.03
C THR A 49 -8.48 2.14 -7.34
N HIS A 50 -8.52 1.49 -8.50
CA HIS A 50 -9.68 0.69 -8.88
C HIS A 50 -9.37 -0.78 -8.71
N TYR A 51 -10.38 -1.56 -8.38
CA TYR A 51 -10.21 -2.99 -8.21
C TYR A 51 -9.91 -3.66 -9.55
N THR A 52 -9.02 -4.63 -9.54
CA THR A 52 -8.79 -5.49 -10.69
C THR A 52 -8.32 -6.85 -10.18
N ASP A 53 -8.62 -7.90 -10.96
CA ASP A 53 -8.17 -9.24 -10.59
C ASP A 53 -7.43 -9.90 -11.75
N LYS A 54 -6.85 -9.10 -12.62
CA LYS A 54 -6.21 -9.63 -13.83
C LYS A 54 -4.91 -10.37 -13.55
N GLY A 55 -5.00 -11.55 -12.97
CA GLY A 55 -3.84 -12.39 -12.74
C GLY A 55 -2.81 -11.82 -11.79
N THR A 56 -3.18 -10.86 -10.99
CA THR A 56 -2.24 -10.23 -10.09
C THR A 56 -2.20 -10.95 -8.77
N TYR A 57 -1.14 -10.71 -8.01
CA TYR A 57 -1.13 -11.10 -6.62
C TYR A 57 -2.10 -10.21 -5.87
N ARG A 58 -2.58 -10.70 -4.75
CA ARG A 58 -3.48 -9.92 -3.92
C ARG A 58 -2.91 -9.85 -2.51
N VAL A 59 -2.89 -8.65 -1.95
CA VAL A 59 -2.50 -8.46 -0.57
C VAL A 59 -3.67 -7.79 0.13
N SER A 60 -4.12 -8.38 1.23
CA SER A 60 -5.21 -7.81 2.02
C SER A 60 -4.66 -7.30 3.34
N ILE A 61 -5.06 -6.09 3.71
CA ILE A 61 -4.69 -5.48 4.97
C ILE A 61 -5.98 -5.14 5.68
N ILE A 62 -6.25 -5.83 6.78
CA ILE A 62 -7.50 -5.71 7.50
C ILE A 62 -7.25 -5.07 8.85
N GLY A 63 -7.95 -4.02 9.17
CA GLY A 63 -7.78 -3.32 10.44
C GLY A 63 -8.72 -2.15 10.55
N GLU A 64 -8.54 -1.34 11.58
CA GLU A 64 -9.35 -0.15 11.74
C GLU A 64 -8.87 0.91 10.79
N GLU A 65 -9.77 1.78 10.36
CA GLU A 65 -9.42 2.83 9.40
C GLU A 65 -8.26 3.69 9.89
N GLU A 66 -8.22 3.97 11.18
CA GLU A 66 -7.14 4.77 11.76
C GLU A 66 -5.79 4.12 11.54
N ASP A 67 -5.71 2.80 11.74
CA ASP A 67 -4.46 2.07 11.55
C ASP A 67 -4.09 1.98 10.08
N LEU A 68 -5.07 1.78 9.22
CA LEU A 68 -4.84 1.76 7.77
C LEU A 68 -4.29 3.10 7.30
N LEU A 69 -4.82 4.18 7.86
CA LEU A 69 -4.36 5.51 7.52
C LEU A 69 -2.90 5.71 7.92
N LYS A 70 -2.51 5.22 9.08
CA LYS A 70 -1.12 5.31 9.53
C LYS A 70 -0.18 4.58 8.58
N ILE A 71 -0.62 3.44 8.08
CA ILE A 71 0.17 2.66 7.13
C ILE A 71 0.36 3.45 5.84
N ILE A 72 -0.70 3.99 5.30
CA ILE A 72 -0.66 4.70 4.03
C ILE A 72 0.18 5.97 4.15
N LYS A 73 0.08 6.65 5.28
CA LYS A 73 0.88 7.85 5.52
C LYS A 73 2.33 7.54 5.87
N GLY A 74 2.63 6.29 6.17
CA GLY A 74 3.99 5.91 6.54
C GLY A 74 4.37 6.22 7.97
N THR A 75 3.40 6.54 8.82
CA THR A 75 3.69 6.82 10.23
C THR A 75 3.78 5.55 11.07
N ALA A 76 3.39 4.43 10.50
CA ALA A 76 3.54 3.13 11.16
C ALA A 76 3.80 2.09 10.09
N SER A 77 4.61 1.09 10.39
CA SER A 77 4.91 0.05 9.41
C SER A 77 3.87 -1.06 9.50
N LEU A 78 3.69 -1.76 8.37
CA LEU A 78 2.79 -2.91 8.32
C LEU A 78 3.16 -3.94 9.38
N ARG A 79 4.44 -4.23 9.48
CA ARG A 79 4.89 -5.31 10.36
C ARG A 79 4.75 -4.94 11.82
N GLN A 80 4.94 -3.68 12.15
CA GLN A 80 4.75 -3.23 13.50
C GLN A 80 3.31 -3.38 13.94
N LEU A 81 2.38 -2.93 13.11
CA LEU A 81 0.96 -3.04 13.43
C LEU A 81 0.50 -4.49 13.45
N GLN A 82 1.09 -5.32 12.60
CA GLN A 82 0.77 -6.74 12.63
C GLN A 82 1.22 -7.39 13.94
N LYS A 83 2.42 -7.05 14.40
CA LYS A 83 2.91 -7.58 15.66
C LYS A 83 2.07 -7.15 16.85
N GLN A 84 1.49 -5.97 16.75
CA GLN A 84 0.62 -5.45 17.80
C GLN A 84 -0.82 -5.94 17.65
N ASN A 85 -1.07 -6.81 16.69
CA ASN A 85 -2.41 -7.34 16.41
C ASN A 85 -3.41 -6.25 16.03
N LYS A 86 -2.94 -5.16 15.47
CA LYS A 86 -3.82 -4.08 15.04
C LYS A 86 -4.26 -4.24 13.60
N VAL A 87 -3.48 -4.95 12.79
CA VAL A 87 -3.89 -5.27 11.42
C VAL A 87 -3.56 -6.72 11.13
N LYS A 88 -4.32 -7.29 10.21
CA LYS A 88 -4.11 -8.64 9.75
C LYS A 88 -3.69 -8.57 8.29
N LEU A 89 -2.58 -9.23 7.96
CA LEU A 89 -2.05 -9.24 6.60
C LEU A 89 -2.26 -10.61 5.98
N GLN A 90 -2.72 -10.62 4.73
CA GLN A 90 -2.91 -11.85 3.99
C GLN A 90 -2.40 -11.65 2.58
N GLY A 91 -1.71 -12.65 2.03
CA GLY A 91 -1.25 -12.59 0.67
C GLY A 91 0.16 -13.11 0.50
N ASN A 92 0.72 -12.87 -0.68
CA ASN A 92 2.05 -13.32 -1.03
C ASN A 92 3.09 -12.55 -0.22
N TYR A 93 3.96 -13.27 0.46
CA TYR A 93 4.94 -12.67 1.36
C TYR A 93 5.87 -11.68 0.66
N ARG A 94 6.33 -12.03 -0.52
CA ARG A 94 7.23 -11.14 -1.27
C ARG A 94 6.53 -9.85 -1.65
N GLN A 95 5.26 -9.94 -2.02
CA GLN A 95 4.50 -8.76 -2.39
C GLN A 95 4.22 -7.90 -1.16
N ILE A 96 4.02 -8.53 -0.01
CA ILE A 96 3.84 -7.77 1.24
C ILE A 96 5.10 -7.00 1.58
N LEU A 97 6.27 -7.63 1.46
CA LEU A 97 7.53 -6.96 1.73
C LEU A 97 7.76 -5.82 0.76
N LEU A 98 7.45 -6.05 -0.51
CA LEU A 98 7.60 -5.03 -1.53
C LEU A 98 6.66 -3.86 -1.26
N LEU A 99 5.43 -4.15 -0.89
CA LEU A 99 4.46 -3.12 -0.54
C LEU A 99 4.95 -2.29 0.64
N GLU A 100 5.50 -2.93 1.66
CA GLU A 100 6.02 -2.22 2.81
C GLU A 100 7.11 -1.24 2.40
N ALA A 101 8.03 -1.69 1.54
CA ALA A 101 9.10 -0.83 1.06
C ALA A 101 8.55 0.36 0.27
N ILE A 102 7.57 0.11 -0.58
CA ILE A 102 6.95 1.17 -1.38
C ILE A 102 6.26 2.18 -0.48
N LEU A 103 5.53 1.71 0.51
CA LEU A 103 4.82 2.60 1.43
C LEU A 103 5.78 3.47 2.22
N LEU A 104 6.87 2.89 2.71
CA LEU A 104 7.85 3.65 3.48
C LEU A 104 8.51 4.71 2.63
N LEU A 105 8.91 4.35 1.41
CA LEU A 105 9.60 5.29 0.54
C LEU A 105 8.67 6.35 -0.01
N SER A 106 7.41 6.03 -0.26
CA SER A 106 6.47 7.00 -0.79
C SER A 106 6.08 8.03 0.25
N SER A 107 6.15 7.66 1.52
CA SER A 107 5.78 8.57 2.58
C SER A 107 6.95 9.42 3.05
N GLU A 108 8.17 9.01 2.64
CA GLU A 108 9.31 9.72 3.08
C GLU A 108 9.32 11.05 2.45
N ARG A 109 9.16 12.12 3.16
CA ARG A 109 9.18 13.32 2.56
C ARG A 109 10.38 13.97 2.91
N GLU A 110 10.68 14.86 2.32
CA GLU A 110 11.74 15.57 2.50
C GLU A 110 11.77 15.92 3.81
N VAL A 111 12.64 15.55 4.41
CA VAL A 111 12.86 15.87 5.69
C VAL A 111 13.48 17.16 5.64
N VAL A 112 12.93 18.03 6.13
CA VAL A 112 13.45 19.30 6.01
C VAL A 112 14.22 19.72 7.16
#